data_89d9764144d9cc0c36432504f03999c0
#
_entry.id   89d9764144d9cc0c36432504f03999c0
#
_cell.length_a   1.000
_cell.length_b   1.000
_cell.length_c   1.000
_cell.angle_alpha   90.00
_cell.angle_beta   90.00
_cell.angle_gamma   90.00
#
_symmetry.space_group_name_H-M   'P 1'
#
loop_
_entity.id
_entity.type
_entity.pdbx_description
1 polymer ?
#
loop_
_entity_poly.entity_id
_entity_poly.type
_entity_poly.pdbx_seq_one_letter_code
_entity_poly.pdbx_strand_id
1 'polypeptide(L)'
;MVKAPSKPITLEEFLQQPETKPASEYIDGQIIQKPMPQGKHSTIQTELSTTINMVLKPHQVARAFSELRCTYGDRSTIPDISVFTWPRIPRDVNGEIANVFPISPDWAIEILSPEQSQTKVTKNILHSLNHGTQMGWLIDPNEQTVFVYLPKQQPDVFDQPEQLLPVPAFASGLSLSLGTVFGWLLE
;
A
#
# COMPACT_ATOMS: atom_id res chain seq x y z
N MET A 1 -0.14 41.16 8.77
CA MET A 1 0.70 40.68 7.65
C MET A 1 0.10 39.40 7.12
N VAL A 2 -0.44 39.45 5.91
CA VAL A 2 -0.92 38.24 5.21
C VAL A 2 0.32 37.55 4.68
N LYS A 3 0.66 36.33 5.19
CA LYS A 3 1.72 35.50 4.59
C LYS A 3 1.32 35.22 3.14
N ALA A 4 2.16 35.60 2.20
CA ALA A 4 2.00 35.16 0.80
C ALA A 4 1.92 33.63 0.78
N PRO A 5 1.01 33.03 -0.02
CA PRO A 5 0.95 31.59 -0.16
C PRO A 5 2.32 31.12 -0.66
N SER A 6 2.95 30.21 0.08
CA SER A 6 4.18 29.56 -0.39
C SER A 6 3.88 28.86 -1.72
N LYS A 7 4.74 29.04 -2.74
CA LYS A 7 4.61 28.31 -4.00
C LYS A 7 4.48 26.81 -3.71
N PRO A 8 3.48 26.12 -4.28
CA PRO A 8 3.39 24.66 -4.12
C PRO A 8 4.69 24.02 -4.60
N ILE A 9 5.22 23.09 -3.81
CA ILE A 9 6.39 22.31 -4.22
C ILE A 9 6.00 21.39 -5.38
N THR A 10 6.91 21.18 -6.33
CA THR A 10 6.69 20.21 -7.40
C THR A 10 7.08 18.79 -6.97
N LEU A 11 6.59 17.77 -7.69
CA LEU A 11 6.98 16.38 -7.45
C LEU A 11 8.50 16.19 -7.62
N GLU A 12 9.08 16.83 -8.63
CA GLU A 12 10.53 16.76 -8.87
C GLU A 12 11.33 17.37 -7.70
N GLU A 13 10.92 18.55 -7.21
CA GLU A 13 11.53 19.18 -6.05
C GLU A 13 11.38 18.33 -4.78
N PHE A 14 10.24 17.64 -4.62
CA PHE A 14 10.03 16.71 -3.52
C PHE A 14 10.96 15.51 -3.58
N LEU A 15 11.12 14.89 -4.76
CA LEU A 15 11.98 13.72 -4.94
C LEU A 15 13.49 14.00 -4.75
N GLN A 16 13.89 15.27 -4.79
CA GLN A 16 15.24 15.69 -4.49
C GLN A 16 15.49 15.94 -2.99
N GLN A 17 14.44 15.95 -2.17
CA GLN A 17 14.58 16.14 -0.73
C GLN A 17 15.07 14.86 -0.04
N PRO A 18 15.78 14.98 1.08
CA PRO A 18 16.14 13.85 1.91
C PRO A 18 14.88 13.10 2.39
N GLU A 19 14.96 11.78 2.45
CA GLU A 19 13.91 10.97 3.05
C GLU A 19 13.71 11.33 4.52
N THR A 20 12.45 11.36 4.95
CA THR A 20 12.07 11.68 6.34
C THR A 20 11.72 10.42 7.12
N LYS A 21 11.72 10.51 8.45
CA LYS A 21 11.23 9.47 9.36
C LYS A 21 10.27 10.11 10.36
N PRO A 22 8.98 9.73 10.36
CA PRO A 22 8.29 8.84 9.41
C PRO A 22 8.40 9.34 7.97
N ALA A 23 8.21 8.43 7.01
CA ALA A 23 8.29 8.72 5.59
C ALA A 23 7.24 9.77 5.18
N SER A 24 7.59 10.63 4.23
CA SER A 24 6.68 11.61 3.65
C SER A 24 6.24 11.20 2.27
N GLU A 25 5.00 11.50 1.93
CA GLU A 25 4.37 11.31 0.62
C GLU A 25 4.17 12.66 -0.06
N TYR A 26 4.12 12.65 -1.39
CA TYR A 26 3.72 13.81 -2.18
C TYR A 26 2.38 13.53 -2.85
N ILE A 27 1.36 14.29 -2.46
CA ILE A 27 -0.02 14.12 -2.90
C ILE A 27 -0.60 15.49 -3.26
N ASP A 28 -0.98 15.68 -4.52
CA ASP A 28 -1.67 16.88 -5.01
C ASP A 28 -0.95 18.19 -4.63
N GLY A 29 0.37 18.22 -4.77
CA GLY A 29 1.17 19.42 -4.47
C GLY A 29 1.51 19.62 -2.99
N GLN A 30 1.19 18.65 -2.14
CA GLN A 30 1.43 18.70 -0.71
C GLN A 30 2.35 17.57 -0.24
N ILE A 31 3.22 17.90 0.71
CA ILE A 31 4.01 16.90 1.44
C ILE A 31 3.21 16.48 2.67
N ILE A 32 2.94 15.19 2.78
CA ILE A 32 2.17 14.61 3.88
C ILE A 32 3.05 13.56 4.55
N GLN A 33 3.37 13.77 5.81
CA GLN A 33 4.11 12.79 6.59
C GLN A 33 3.18 11.66 7.07
N LYS A 34 3.59 10.41 6.88
CA LYS A 34 2.87 9.24 7.40
C LYS A 34 2.93 9.22 8.93
N PRO A 35 1.90 8.70 9.62
CA PRO A 35 2.01 8.44 11.05
C PRO A 35 3.08 7.38 11.33
N MET A 36 3.64 7.38 12.55
CA MET A 36 4.50 6.28 13.00
C MET A 36 3.68 4.99 13.13
N PRO A 37 4.14 3.87 12.57
CA PRO A 37 3.49 2.58 12.75
C PRO A 37 3.38 2.22 14.24
N GLN A 38 2.21 1.73 14.64
CA GLN A 38 1.96 1.21 15.99
C GLN A 38 1.90 -0.32 15.98
N GLY A 39 1.86 -0.96 17.16
CA GLY A 39 1.96 -2.41 17.30
C GLY A 39 1.04 -3.21 16.37
N LYS A 40 -0.28 -2.95 16.38
CA LYS A 40 -1.24 -3.66 15.52
C LYS A 40 -0.92 -3.48 14.03
N HIS A 41 -0.63 -2.24 13.60
CA HIS A 41 -0.25 -1.93 12.24
C HIS A 41 1.01 -2.72 11.81
N SER A 42 2.08 -2.64 12.62
CA SER A 42 3.34 -3.32 12.32
C SER A 42 3.19 -4.84 12.29
N THR A 43 2.39 -5.43 13.20
CA THR A 43 2.13 -6.86 13.21
C THR A 43 1.45 -7.29 11.91
N ILE A 44 0.32 -6.68 11.56
CA ILE A 44 -0.40 -7.03 10.33
C ILE A 44 0.49 -6.81 9.09
N GLN A 45 1.23 -5.71 9.02
CA GLN A 45 2.13 -5.42 7.90
C GLN A 45 3.20 -6.51 7.73
N THR A 46 3.82 -6.93 8.82
CA THR A 46 4.88 -7.95 8.81
C THR A 46 4.33 -9.31 8.42
N GLU A 47 3.27 -9.78 9.11
CA GLU A 47 2.70 -11.10 8.87
C GLU A 47 2.09 -11.22 7.47
N LEU A 48 1.37 -10.21 7.01
CA LEU A 48 0.76 -10.21 5.69
C LEU A 48 1.82 -10.18 4.58
N SER A 49 2.85 -9.33 4.70
CA SER A 49 3.96 -9.28 3.73
C SER A 49 4.70 -10.62 3.66
N THR A 50 4.94 -11.22 4.83
CA THR A 50 5.59 -12.54 4.95
C THR A 50 4.76 -13.61 4.29
N THR A 51 3.47 -13.69 4.61
CA THR A 51 2.54 -14.69 4.07
C THR A 51 2.41 -14.58 2.55
N ILE A 52 2.25 -13.37 2.01
CA ILE A 52 2.22 -13.13 0.55
C ILE A 52 3.52 -13.63 -0.09
N ASN A 53 4.67 -13.27 0.48
CA ASN A 53 5.97 -13.65 -0.06
C ASN A 53 6.24 -15.16 0.06
N MET A 54 5.80 -15.82 1.11
CA MET A 54 5.94 -17.27 1.26
C MET A 54 5.23 -18.04 0.15
N VAL A 55 4.06 -17.56 -0.28
CA VAL A 55 3.25 -18.22 -1.32
C VAL A 55 3.69 -17.83 -2.73
N LEU A 56 3.90 -16.54 -3.00
CA LEU A 56 4.05 -16.06 -4.38
C LEU A 56 5.50 -15.96 -4.86
N LYS A 57 6.44 -15.62 -3.97
CA LYS A 57 7.84 -15.38 -4.33
C LYS A 57 8.57 -16.66 -4.82
N PRO A 58 8.42 -17.86 -4.20
CA PRO A 58 9.14 -19.06 -4.65
C PRO A 58 8.82 -19.46 -6.10
N HIS A 59 7.62 -19.12 -6.55
CA HIS A 59 7.14 -19.40 -7.91
C HIS A 59 7.33 -18.24 -8.88
N GLN A 60 8.01 -17.17 -8.45
CA GLN A 60 8.20 -15.96 -9.24
C GLN A 60 6.88 -15.38 -9.79
N VAL A 61 5.79 -15.53 -9.05
CA VAL A 61 4.49 -14.97 -9.43
C VAL A 61 4.44 -13.47 -9.11
N ALA A 62 4.72 -13.13 -7.86
CA ALA A 62 4.74 -11.75 -7.38
C ALA A 62 5.63 -11.63 -6.13
N ARG A 63 5.88 -10.38 -5.72
CA ARG A 63 6.61 -10.05 -4.50
C ARG A 63 5.95 -8.88 -3.79
N ALA A 64 5.77 -9.00 -2.49
CA ALA A 64 5.36 -7.93 -1.59
C ALA A 64 6.59 -7.17 -1.07
N PHE A 65 6.45 -5.85 -1.04
CA PHE A 65 7.41 -4.91 -0.46
C PHE A 65 6.69 -4.07 0.59
N SER A 66 7.29 -3.91 1.76
CA SER A 66 6.77 -3.05 2.82
C SER A 66 7.33 -1.64 2.66
N GLU A 67 6.49 -0.62 2.85
CA GLU A 67 6.86 0.81 2.83
C GLU A 67 7.71 1.22 1.62
N LEU A 68 7.39 0.70 0.45
CA LEU A 68 8.09 1.02 -0.78
C LEU A 68 7.52 2.28 -1.43
N ARG A 69 8.39 3.26 -1.71
CA ARG A 69 8.02 4.44 -2.47
C ARG A 69 7.67 4.09 -3.91
N CYS A 70 6.46 4.44 -4.32
CA CYS A 70 5.94 4.29 -5.67
C CYS A 70 5.58 5.67 -6.23
N THR A 71 6.15 6.05 -7.37
CA THR A 71 5.94 7.38 -7.98
C THR A 71 5.24 7.23 -9.31
N TYR A 72 3.99 7.68 -9.41
CA TYR A 72 3.16 7.59 -10.63
C TYR A 72 2.00 8.58 -10.56
N GLY A 73 1.48 9.00 -11.71
CA GLY A 73 0.31 9.87 -11.81
C GLY A 73 0.42 11.16 -11.00
N ASP A 74 1.58 11.82 -11.10
CA ASP A 74 1.91 13.07 -10.40
C ASP A 74 1.89 12.97 -8.86
N ARG A 75 1.95 11.76 -8.32
CA ARG A 75 2.09 11.50 -6.87
C ARG A 75 3.28 10.60 -6.58
N SER A 76 3.79 10.70 -5.35
CA SER A 76 4.77 9.78 -4.79
C SER A 76 4.24 9.29 -3.45
N THR A 77 3.75 8.05 -3.44
CA THR A 77 3.11 7.43 -2.27
C THR A 77 3.93 6.27 -1.74
N ILE A 78 3.68 5.89 -0.51
CA ILE A 78 4.34 4.76 0.17
C ILE A 78 3.25 3.88 0.79
N PRO A 79 2.62 2.99 0.00
CA PRO A 79 1.66 2.03 0.57
C PRO A 79 2.32 1.17 1.64
N ASP A 80 1.56 0.78 2.65
CA ASP A 80 2.10 -0.06 3.72
C ASP A 80 2.61 -1.40 3.16
N ILE A 81 1.90 -1.98 2.17
CA ILE A 81 2.39 -3.10 1.39
C ILE A 81 2.08 -2.86 -0.09
N SER A 82 3.10 -2.96 -0.92
CA SER A 82 3.02 -2.88 -2.37
C SER A 82 3.37 -4.24 -2.98
N VAL A 83 2.44 -4.88 -3.70
CA VAL A 83 2.70 -6.17 -4.36
C VAL A 83 2.82 -5.96 -5.85
N PHE A 84 3.92 -6.44 -6.42
CA PHE A 84 4.20 -6.39 -7.85
C PHE A 84 4.27 -7.81 -8.42
N THR A 85 3.60 -8.05 -9.54
CA THR A 85 3.82 -9.25 -10.33
C THR A 85 5.28 -9.30 -10.80
N TRP A 86 5.84 -10.48 -10.88
CA TRP A 86 7.28 -10.68 -11.12
C TRP A 86 7.83 -9.92 -12.33
N PRO A 87 7.13 -9.90 -13.50
CA PRO A 87 7.60 -9.17 -14.68
C PRO A 87 7.55 -7.65 -14.53
N ARG A 88 6.76 -7.13 -13.59
CA ARG A 88 6.62 -5.69 -13.36
C ARG A 88 7.58 -5.13 -12.31
N ILE A 89 8.32 -5.98 -11.62
CA ILE A 89 9.34 -5.52 -10.67
C ILE A 89 10.44 -4.79 -11.44
N PRO A 90 10.64 -3.47 -11.24
CA PRO A 90 11.72 -2.74 -11.90
C PRO A 90 13.09 -3.33 -11.55
N ARG A 91 13.96 -3.43 -12.55
CA ARG A 91 15.33 -3.93 -12.38
C ARG A 91 16.33 -2.94 -12.92
N ASP A 92 17.49 -2.89 -12.28
CA ASP A 92 18.61 -2.09 -12.71
C ASP A 92 19.44 -2.79 -13.82
N VAL A 93 20.51 -2.15 -14.22
CA VAL A 93 21.40 -2.65 -15.29
C VAL A 93 22.08 -3.97 -14.95
N ASN A 94 22.17 -4.32 -13.66
CA ASN A 94 22.77 -5.58 -13.19
C ASN A 94 21.71 -6.68 -13.04
N GLY A 95 20.42 -6.40 -13.33
CA GLY A 95 19.30 -7.31 -13.13
C GLY A 95 18.80 -7.40 -11.68
N GLU A 96 19.34 -6.57 -10.77
CA GLU A 96 18.89 -6.47 -9.40
C GLU A 96 17.59 -5.64 -9.31
N ILE A 97 16.88 -5.77 -8.19
CA ILE A 97 15.69 -4.93 -7.95
C ILE A 97 16.13 -3.46 -7.89
N ALA A 98 15.51 -2.62 -8.71
CA ALA A 98 15.83 -1.22 -8.76
C ALA A 98 15.46 -0.49 -7.45
N ASN A 99 16.15 0.58 -7.14
CA ASN A 99 15.84 1.44 -5.99
C ASN A 99 14.61 2.35 -6.24
N VAL A 100 14.24 2.58 -7.50
CA VAL A 100 13.15 3.47 -7.88
C VAL A 100 12.05 2.67 -8.56
N PHE A 101 10.81 2.88 -8.10
CA PHE A 101 9.61 2.26 -8.64
C PHE A 101 8.70 3.34 -9.25
N PRO A 102 8.87 3.66 -10.55
CA PRO A 102 8.08 4.71 -11.22
C PRO A 102 6.73 4.18 -11.74
N ILE A 103 6.13 3.27 -11.04
CA ILE A 103 4.89 2.57 -11.41
C ILE A 103 4.01 2.29 -10.19
N SER A 104 2.71 2.14 -10.43
CA SER A 104 1.78 1.65 -9.42
C SER A 104 1.96 0.16 -9.14
N PRO A 105 1.75 -0.31 -7.90
CA PRO A 105 1.74 -1.74 -7.59
C PRO A 105 0.55 -2.44 -8.27
N ASP A 106 0.63 -3.75 -8.45
CA ASP A 106 -0.50 -4.57 -8.90
C ASP A 106 -1.56 -4.73 -7.82
N TRP A 107 -1.12 -4.75 -6.55
CA TRP A 107 -1.99 -4.82 -5.38
C TRP A 107 -1.44 -3.85 -4.32
N ALA A 108 -2.24 -2.86 -3.95
CA ALA A 108 -1.91 -1.88 -2.91
C ALA A 108 -2.68 -2.24 -1.64
N ILE A 109 -1.97 -2.32 -0.51
CA ILE A 109 -2.57 -2.61 0.79
C ILE A 109 -2.18 -1.50 1.76
N GLU A 110 -3.19 -0.93 2.40
CA GLU A 110 -3.06 0.09 3.42
C GLU A 110 -3.67 -0.41 4.73
N ILE A 111 -3.01 -0.10 5.84
CA ILE A 111 -3.43 -0.50 7.19
C ILE A 111 -3.64 0.77 8.00
N LEU A 112 -4.87 1.01 8.45
CA LEU A 112 -5.18 2.22 9.19
C LEU A 112 -4.43 2.29 10.53
N SER A 113 -3.82 3.42 10.77
CA SER A 113 -3.34 3.82 12.10
C SER A 113 -4.42 4.61 12.86
N PRO A 114 -4.46 4.60 14.20
CA PRO A 114 -5.57 5.16 14.99
C PRO A 114 -5.92 6.62 14.69
N GLU A 115 -4.97 7.43 14.28
CA GLU A 115 -5.16 8.86 14.00
C GLU A 115 -5.23 9.16 12.49
N GLN A 116 -5.24 8.12 11.64
CA GLN A 116 -5.23 8.28 10.21
C GLN A 116 -6.65 8.44 9.65
N SER A 117 -6.82 9.36 8.72
CA SER A 117 -8.10 9.55 8.04
C SER A 117 -8.34 8.46 7.01
N GLN A 118 -9.35 7.61 7.23
CA GLN A 118 -9.79 6.60 6.26
C GLN A 118 -10.04 7.22 4.87
N THR A 119 -10.64 8.41 4.81
CA THR A 119 -10.90 9.12 3.54
C THR A 119 -9.61 9.41 2.76
N LYS A 120 -8.53 9.82 3.46
CA LYS A 120 -7.24 10.09 2.79
C LYS A 120 -6.62 8.81 2.24
N VAL A 121 -6.64 7.74 3.03
CA VAL A 121 -6.13 6.43 2.62
C VAL A 121 -6.92 5.85 1.46
N THR A 122 -8.26 5.92 1.51
CA THR A 122 -9.13 5.54 0.38
C THR A 122 -8.77 6.30 -0.90
N LYS A 123 -8.51 7.61 -0.83
CA LYS A 123 -8.08 8.40 -2.00
C LYS A 123 -6.77 7.90 -2.60
N ASN A 124 -5.82 7.44 -1.79
CA ASN A 124 -4.57 6.85 -2.27
C ASN A 124 -4.83 5.53 -3.00
N ILE A 125 -5.67 4.67 -2.44
CA ILE A 125 -6.07 3.40 -3.09
C ILE A 125 -6.76 3.69 -4.43
N LEU A 126 -7.72 4.60 -4.47
CA LEU A 126 -8.42 4.98 -5.71
C LEU A 126 -7.46 5.56 -6.75
N HIS A 127 -6.49 6.37 -6.32
CA HIS A 127 -5.45 6.85 -7.22
C HIS A 127 -4.64 5.68 -7.82
N SER A 128 -4.23 4.71 -7.00
CA SER A 128 -3.52 3.53 -7.47
C SER A 128 -4.34 2.73 -8.50
N LEU A 129 -5.63 2.48 -8.22
CA LEU A 129 -6.54 1.78 -9.13
C LEU A 129 -6.69 2.51 -10.48
N ASN A 130 -6.73 3.84 -10.46
CA ASN A 130 -6.79 4.65 -11.69
C ASN A 130 -5.50 4.59 -12.51
N HIS A 131 -4.40 4.10 -11.94
CA HIS A 131 -3.10 3.99 -12.59
C HIS A 131 -2.63 2.53 -12.80
N GLY A 132 -3.57 1.58 -12.79
CA GLY A 132 -3.30 0.19 -13.19
C GLY A 132 -3.17 -0.82 -12.06
N THR A 133 -3.33 -0.41 -10.81
CA THR A 133 -3.49 -1.35 -9.69
C THR A 133 -4.75 -2.20 -9.91
N GLN A 134 -4.63 -3.51 -9.73
CA GLN A 134 -5.71 -4.46 -9.96
C GLN A 134 -6.65 -4.58 -8.77
N MET A 135 -6.13 -4.38 -7.57
CA MET A 135 -6.88 -4.46 -6.31
C MET A 135 -6.25 -3.58 -5.24
N GLY A 136 -7.08 -2.97 -4.40
CA GLY A 136 -6.67 -2.28 -3.18
C GLY A 136 -7.32 -2.90 -1.95
N TRP A 137 -6.58 -3.06 -0.88
CA TRP A 137 -7.11 -3.38 0.44
C TRP A 137 -6.92 -2.21 1.39
N LEU A 138 -7.95 -1.93 2.19
CA LEU A 138 -7.86 -1.07 3.36
C LEU A 138 -8.22 -1.91 4.57
N ILE A 139 -7.26 -2.11 5.46
CA ILE A 139 -7.41 -2.89 6.68
C ILE A 139 -7.60 -1.93 7.84
N ASP A 140 -8.70 -2.08 8.59
CA ASP A 140 -8.95 -1.35 9.83
C ASP A 140 -8.77 -2.29 11.03
N PRO A 141 -7.66 -2.16 11.78
CA PRO A 141 -7.39 -3.03 12.93
C PRO A 141 -8.29 -2.74 14.14
N ASN A 142 -8.95 -1.59 14.20
CA ASN A 142 -9.83 -1.24 15.31
C ASN A 142 -11.23 -1.81 15.11
N GLU A 143 -11.77 -1.67 13.89
CA GLU A 143 -13.06 -2.22 13.51
C GLU A 143 -13.00 -3.68 13.07
N GLN A 144 -11.78 -4.26 12.98
CA GLN A 144 -11.53 -5.61 12.45
C GLN A 144 -12.20 -5.85 11.10
N THR A 145 -12.05 -4.89 10.20
CA THR A 145 -12.72 -4.84 8.90
C THR A 145 -11.71 -4.68 7.78
N VAL A 146 -11.98 -5.31 6.64
CA VAL A 146 -11.22 -5.12 5.40
C VAL A 146 -12.16 -4.62 4.32
N PHE A 147 -11.80 -3.49 3.71
CA PHE A 147 -12.43 -2.98 2.50
C PHE A 147 -11.61 -3.41 1.30
N VAL A 148 -12.25 -4.03 0.33
CA VAL A 148 -11.63 -4.45 -0.93
C VAL A 148 -12.12 -3.57 -2.06
N TYR A 149 -11.20 -2.93 -2.74
CA TYR A 149 -11.46 -2.03 -3.85
C TYR A 149 -11.01 -2.66 -5.16
N LEU A 150 -11.90 -2.68 -6.14
CA LEU A 150 -11.62 -3.09 -7.51
C LEU A 150 -11.84 -1.91 -8.48
N PRO A 151 -11.14 -1.87 -9.63
CA PRO A 151 -11.34 -0.81 -10.60
C PRO A 151 -12.79 -0.71 -11.06
N LYS A 152 -13.37 0.52 -10.98
CA LYS A 152 -14.73 0.83 -11.43
C LYS A 152 -15.85 0.02 -10.76
N GLN A 153 -15.61 -0.50 -9.56
CA GLN A 153 -16.60 -1.22 -8.77
C GLN A 153 -16.81 -0.53 -7.41
N GLN A 154 -17.94 -0.83 -6.77
CA GLN A 154 -18.14 -0.46 -5.39
C GLN A 154 -17.22 -1.30 -4.50
N PRO A 155 -16.71 -0.76 -3.39
CA PRO A 155 -15.91 -1.54 -2.47
C PRO A 155 -16.77 -2.60 -1.78
N ASP A 156 -16.21 -3.79 -1.63
CA ASP A 156 -16.75 -4.84 -0.78
C ASP A 156 -16.21 -4.70 0.65
N VAL A 157 -17.02 -5.07 1.63
CA VAL A 157 -16.69 -4.97 3.07
C VAL A 157 -16.71 -6.36 3.69
N PHE A 158 -15.65 -6.71 4.40
CA PHE A 158 -15.47 -7.98 5.09
C PHE A 158 -15.31 -7.70 6.59
N ASP A 159 -16.24 -8.22 7.40
CA ASP A 159 -16.31 -7.98 8.85
C ASP A 159 -16.62 -9.24 9.66
N GLN A 160 -16.73 -10.42 9.00
CA GLN A 160 -16.95 -11.70 9.67
C GLN A 160 -15.69 -12.57 9.59
N PRO A 161 -15.22 -13.18 10.68
CA PRO A 161 -13.96 -13.91 10.74
C PRO A 161 -13.79 -15.04 9.72
N GLU A 162 -14.87 -15.71 9.38
CA GLU A 162 -14.89 -16.84 8.44
C GLU A 162 -14.86 -16.44 6.96
N GLN A 163 -15.07 -15.15 6.65
CA GLN A 163 -15.04 -14.67 5.27
C GLN A 163 -13.64 -14.79 4.68
N LEU A 164 -13.55 -15.40 3.51
CA LEU A 164 -12.32 -15.40 2.71
C LEU A 164 -12.17 -14.04 2.03
N LEU A 165 -10.99 -13.46 2.16
CA LEU A 165 -10.66 -12.18 1.55
C LEU A 165 -10.32 -12.38 0.06
N PRO A 166 -10.95 -11.61 -0.85
CA PRO A 166 -10.58 -11.64 -2.26
C PRO A 166 -9.14 -11.22 -2.46
N VAL A 167 -8.42 -11.94 -3.33
CA VAL A 167 -7.06 -11.62 -3.75
C VAL A 167 -7.02 -11.39 -5.27
N PRO A 168 -6.04 -10.64 -5.79
CA PRO A 168 -5.89 -10.50 -7.23
C PRO A 168 -5.72 -11.86 -7.93
N ALA A 169 -6.12 -11.96 -9.19
CA ALA A 169 -6.08 -13.22 -9.95
C ALA A 169 -4.68 -13.87 -9.96
N PHE A 170 -3.62 -13.08 -10.02
CA PHE A 170 -2.25 -13.60 -9.96
C PHE A 170 -1.90 -14.23 -8.60
N ALA A 171 -2.62 -13.87 -7.54
CA ALA A 171 -2.40 -14.35 -6.18
C ALA A 171 -3.37 -15.48 -5.78
N SER A 172 -4.01 -16.16 -6.74
CA SER A 172 -5.03 -17.20 -6.49
C SER A 172 -4.54 -18.39 -5.64
N GLY A 173 -3.23 -18.59 -5.51
CA GLY A 173 -2.65 -19.57 -4.59
C GLY A 173 -2.67 -19.14 -3.11
N LEU A 174 -2.98 -17.88 -2.83
CA LEU A 174 -3.08 -17.33 -1.48
C LEU A 174 -4.52 -17.42 -0.99
N SER A 175 -4.73 -18.02 0.17
CA SER A 175 -6.05 -18.10 0.82
C SER A 175 -5.94 -17.52 2.23
N LEU A 176 -6.63 -16.43 2.48
CA LEU A 176 -6.64 -15.73 3.76
C LEU A 176 -8.09 -15.46 4.17
N SER A 177 -8.45 -15.84 5.40
CA SER A 177 -9.69 -15.38 6.01
C SER A 177 -9.47 -14.09 6.78
N LEU A 178 -10.53 -13.33 7.02
CA LEU A 178 -10.49 -12.16 7.90
C LEU A 178 -9.97 -12.55 9.29
N GLY A 179 -10.45 -13.68 9.83
CA GLY A 179 -10.02 -14.21 11.11
C GLY A 179 -8.53 -14.55 11.16
N THR A 180 -7.94 -15.00 10.05
CA THR A 180 -6.49 -15.22 9.96
C THR A 180 -5.73 -13.90 10.11
N VAL A 181 -6.13 -12.86 9.38
CA VAL A 181 -5.46 -11.55 9.39
C VAL A 181 -5.50 -10.90 10.78
N PHE A 182 -6.63 -10.93 11.45
CA PHE A 182 -6.75 -10.34 12.79
C PHE A 182 -6.30 -11.29 13.91
N GLY A 183 -6.23 -12.60 13.62
CA GLY A 183 -5.69 -13.60 14.53
C GLY A 183 -4.22 -13.33 14.88
N TRP A 184 -3.42 -12.82 13.96
CA TRP A 184 -2.02 -12.43 14.20
C TRP A 184 -1.85 -11.40 15.34
N LEU A 185 -2.90 -10.66 15.67
CA LEU A 185 -2.88 -9.70 16.77
C LEU A 185 -2.99 -10.36 18.16
N LEU A 186 -3.26 -11.66 18.21
CA LEU A 186 -3.42 -12.43 19.46
C LEU A 186 -2.21 -13.33 19.78
N GLU A 187 -1.24 -13.41 18.84
CA GLU A 187 0.01 -14.13 18.98
C GLU A 187 1.09 -13.22 19.64
#